data_f53515cb76f8487d896615401b261dc7
#
_entry.id   f53515cb76f8487d896615401b261dc7
#
_cell.length_a   1.000
_cell.length_b   1.000
_cell.length_c   1.000
_cell.angle_alpha   90.00
_cell.angle_beta   90.00
_cell.angle_gamma   90.00
#
_symmetry.space_group_name_H-M   'P 1'
#
loop_
_entity.id
_entity.type
_entity.pdbx_description
1 polymer ?
#
loop_
_entity_poly.entity_id
_entity_poly.type
_entity_poly.pdbx_seq_one_letter_code
_entity_poly.pdbx_strand_id
1 'polypeptide(L)'
;PIIQRLYQSDSKKGIKALILTPTRELAIQIGESFDAYARYTRVKHTVIFGGVPPKPQIDALKRGVQVLIATPGRLLDLQAQGYISLKGLDYFVLDEADRMLDMGFIHDIKRVLKLIPDKRQTLFFSATMPPEIEKLANSILTSPEKVEVTPVSSTVDTIQQSVYFVEKNEKKDLLLYLLKDKSIESVLIFTRTKYGADKLAKILNKNSVVAEAIHGNKSQNARQRALNNFKDRSTRVLIATDIAARGIDVNLLSHVINYELPNISETYVHRIGRTGRAGHDGVAISFCESEELAYLKDIQKLIGLEIPVVKEHPFISTSGVLLRKEKAEEMKEKAKTNKVYRGSKSNGDYWRRKKQMQNKKPAAASGR
;
A
#
# COMPACT_ATOMS: atom_id res chain seq x y z
N PRO A 1 9.48 -2.23 23.56
CA PRO A 1 10.92 -2.05 23.87
C PRO A 1 11.27 -0.60 24.26
N ILE A 2 10.89 0.44 23.48
CA ILE A 2 11.20 1.85 23.80
C ILE A 2 10.62 2.25 25.14
N ILE A 3 9.34 1.96 25.41
CA ILE A 3 8.68 2.24 26.68
C ILE A 3 9.43 1.57 27.84
N GLN A 4 9.79 0.30 27.70
CA GLN A 4 10.52 -0.45 28.73
C GLN A 4 11.90 0.17 29.03
N ARG A 5 12.65 0.53 27.99
CA ARG A 5 13.96 1.17 28.16
C ARG A 5 13.86 2.55 28.83
N LEU A 6 12.85 3.35 28.43
CA LEU A 6 12.59 4.65 29.03
C LEU A 6 12.10 4.52 30.49
N TYR A 7 11.30 3.49 30.79
CA TYR A 7 10.85 3.21 32.16
C TYR A 7 11.99 2.82 33.10
N GLN A 8 12.95 2.06 32.58
CA GLN A 8 14.15 1.61 33.34
C GLN A 8 15.23 2.69 33.42
N SER A 9 15.17 3.74 32.64
CA SER A 9 16.17 4.82 32.63
C SER A 9 15.91 5.83 33.71
N ASP A 10 16.98 6.27 34.39
CA ASP A 10 16.94 7.36 35.37
C ASP A 10 16.76 8.74 34.72
N SER A 11 17.02 8.87 33.42
CA SER A 11 16.95 10.14 32.69
C SER A 11 15.50 10.46 32.31
N LYS A 12 14.77 11.13 33.20
CA LYS A 12 13.31 11.40 33.06
C LYS A 12 12.99 12.74 32.42
N LYS A 13 13.96 13.60 32.08
CA LYS A 13 13.71 14.95 31.58
C LYS A 13 13.93 15.04 30.07
N GLY A 14 13.00 15.72 29.40
CA GLY A 14 13.03 16.03 27.95
C GLY A 14 12.62 14.87 27.05
N ILE A 15 12.59 15.16 25.75
CA ILE A 15 12.22 14.20 24.71
C ILE A 15 13.38 13.24 24.49
N LYS A 16 13.13 11.95 24.69
CA LYS A 16 14.08 10.85 24.58
C LYS A 16 13.84 9.97 23.35
N ALA A 17 12.60 9.90 22.90
CA ALA A 17 12.25 9.19 21.68
C ALA A 17 11.43 10.09 20.74
N LEU A 18 11.80 10.09 19.46
CA LEU A 18 11.04 10.70 18.38
C LEU A 18 10.59 9.62 17.42
N ILE A 19 9.29 9.57 17.15
CA ILE A 19 8.71 8.73 16.13
C ILE A 19 8.17 9.65 15.05
N LEU A 20 8.79 9.61 13.87
CA LEU A 20 8.42 10.42 12.72
C LEU A 20 7.61 9.57 11.74
N THR A 21 6.43 10.03 11.35
CA THR A 21 5.48 9.30 10.51
C THR A 21 4.86 10.23 9.46
N PRO A 22 4.52 9.74 8.25
CA PRO A 22 4.05 10.59 7.15
C PRO A 22 2.68 11.20 7.36
N THR A 23 1.79 10.52 8.10
CA THR A 23 0.38 10.89 8.16
C THR A 23 -0.10 11.17 9.58
N ARG A 24 -1.13 12.03 9.69
CA ARG A 24 -1.76 12.38 10.96
C ARG A 24 -2.46 11.17 11.58
N GLU A 25 -3.08 10.37 10.74
CA GLU A 25 -3.82 9.17 11.13
C GLU A 25 -2.89 8.14 11.76
N LEU A 26 -1.74 7.88 11.13
CA LEU A 26 -0.73 6.97 11.67
C LEU A 26 -0.12 7.53 12.97
N ALA A 27 0.13 8.85 13.04
CA ALA A 27 0.60 9.47 14.28
C ALA A 27 -0.38 9.26 15.45
N ILE A 28 -1.68 9.42 15.20
CA ILE A 28 -2.74 9.19 16.19
C ILE A 28 -2.77 7.71 16.61
N GLN A 29 -2.73 6.76 15.67
CA GLN A 29 -2.75 5.33 15.97
C GLN A 29 -1.54 4.88 16.80
N ILE A 30 -0.36 5.41 16.45
CA ILE A 30 0.85 5.16 17.27
C ILE A 30 0.64 5.73 18.68
N GLY A 31 0.05 6.92 18.81
CA GLY A 31 -0.31 7.52 20.08
C GLY A 31 -1.24 6.63 20.92
N GLU A 32 -2.33 6.15 20.32
CA GLU A 32 -3.28 5.22 20.93
C GLU A 32 -2.58 3.92 21.41
N SER A 33 -1.64 3.41 20.62
CA SER A 33 -0.83 2.25 21.00
C SER A 33 0.08 2.57 22.20
N PHE A 34 0.65 3.78 22.25
CA PHE A 34 1.44 4.23 23.41
C PHE A 34 0.57 4.39 24.65
N ASP A 35 -0.66 4.91 24.55
CA ASP A 35 -1.62 4.98 25.66
C ASP A 35 -1.87 3.59 26.24
N ALA A 36 -2.13 2.60 25.38
CA ALA A 36 -2.38 1.24 25.81
C ALA A 36 -1.16 0.58 26.47
N TYR A 37 0.02 0.67 25.83
CA TYR A 37 1.23 -0.01 26.30
C TYR A 37 1.92 0.70 27.45
N ALA A 38 1.82 2.02 27.58
CA ALA A 38 2.43 2.80 28.65
C ALA A 38 1.53 2.94 29.89
N ARG A 39 0.33 2.41 29.87
CA ARG A 39 -0.72 2.58 30.89
C ARG A 39 -0.25 2.39 32.33
N TYR A 40 0.65 1.44 32.54
CA TYR A 40 1.18 1.12 33.90
C TYR A 40 2.59 1.66 34.11
N THR A 41 3.04 2.62 33.31
CA THR A 41 4.36 3.24 33.40
C THR A 41 4.24 4.74 33.71
N ARG A 42 5.39 5.38 33.97
CA ARG A 42 5.47 6.85 34.10
C ARG A 42 5.91 7.54 32.82
N VAL A 43 6.02 6.77 31.71
CA VAL A 43 6.43 7.29 30.40
C VAL A 43 5.30 8.11 29.81
N LYS A 44 5.55 9.40 29.60
CA LYS A 44 4.60 10.32 28.98
C LYS A 44 4.91 10.49 27.49
N HIS A 45 3.89 10.51 26.67
CA HIS A 45 4.03 10.82 25.26
C HIS A 45 3.08 11.94 24.83
N THR A 46 3.31 12.49 23.64
CA THR A 46 2.36 13.36 22.96
C THR A 46 2.46 13.19 21.46
N VAL A 47 1.34 13.46 20.77
CA VAL A 47 1.25 13.41 19.32
C VAL A 47 1.11 14.81 18.77
N ILE A 48 1.93 15.17 17.77
CA ILE A 48 1.87 16.47 17.10
C ILE A 48 1.73 16.31 15.59
N PHE A 49 0.77 17.03 15.01
CA PHE A 49 0.52 17.03 13.56
C PHE A 49 -0.15 18.32 13.11
N GLY A 50 -0.04 18.63 11.82
CA GLY A 50 -0.64 19.83 11.23
C GLY A 50 -2.14 19.73 11.00
N GLY A 51 -2.76 20.87 10.60
CA GLY A 51 -4.19 20.93 10.25
C GLY A 51 -5.16 20.98 11.42
N VAL A 52 -4.62 21.16 12.65
CA VAL A 52 -5.35 21.45 13.88
C VAL A 52 -4.66 22.59 14.62
N PRO A 53 -5.36 23.31 15.55
CA PRO A 53 -4.74 24.36 16.34
C PRO A 53 -3.51 23.85 17.10
N PRO A 54 -2.39 24.59 17.15
CA PRO A 54 -1.17 24.16 17.81
C PRO A 54 -1.23 24.22 19.33
N LYS A 55 -2.07 25.08 19.90
CA LYS A 55 -2.10 25.36 21.34
C LYS A 55 -2.21 24.10 22.22
N PRO A 56 -3.14 23.15 22.01
CA PRO A 56 -3.20 21.94 22.84
C PRO A 56 -1.92 21.10 22.79
N GLN A 57 -1.25 21.07 21.62
CA GLN A 57 0.01 20.34 21.44
C GLN A 57 1.16 21.05 22.17
N ILE A 58 1.21 22.38 22.11
CA ILE A 58 2.19 23.19 22.85
C ILE A 58 2.02 22.99 24.35
N ASP A 59 0.77 23.00 24.85
CA ASP A 59 0.49 22.81 26.28
C ASP A 59 0.90 21.40 26.74
N ALA A 60 0.73 20.38 25.90
CA ALA A 60 1.21 19.03 26.17
C ALA A 60 2.74 18.96 26.24
N LEU A 61 3.44 19.60 25.31
CA LEU A 61 4.90 19.69 25.29
C LEU A 61 5.45 20.40 26.53
N LYS A 62 4.82 21.50 26.96
CA LYS A 62 5.21 22.25 28.20
C LYS A 62 5.06 21.42 29.46
N ARG A 63 4.10 20.49 29.52
CA ARG A 63 3.98 19.55 30.64
C ARG A 63 5.10 18.52 30.73
N GLY A 64 5.92 18.43 29.67
CA GLY A 64 7.04 17.50 29.57
C GLY A 64 6.62 16.11 29.15
N VAL A 65 7.28 15.61 28.11
CA VAL A 65 7.07 14.28 27.54
C VAL A 65 8.42 13.62 27.24
N GLN A 66 8.49 12.30 27.33
CA GLN A 66 9.67 11.52 26.95
C GLN A 66 9.57 11.01 25.51
N VAL A 67 8.35 10.78 25.00
CA VAL A 67 8.13 10.29 23.64
C VAL A 67 7.34 11.33 22.86
N LEU A 68 7.88 11.69 21.70
CA LEU A 68 7.22 12.58 20.75
C LEU A 68 6.89 11.81 19.48
N ILE A 69 5.62 11.76 19.12
CA ILE A 69 5.14 11.19 17.88
C ILE A 69 4.74 12.35 16.97
N ALA A 70 5.27 12.43 15.76
CA ALA A 70 5.15 13.64 14.97
C ALA A 70 5.02 13.40 13.46
N THR A 71 4.29 14.30 12.79
CA THR A 71 4.46 14.50 11.34
C THR A 71 5.50 15.59 11.09
N PRO A 72 6.30 15.49 9.97
CA PRO A 72 7.48 16.34 9.75
C PRO A 72 7.20 17.84 9.84
N GLY A 73 6.17 18.32 9.13
CA GLY A 73 5.89 19.77 9.05
C GLY A 73 5.58 20.40 10.42
N ARG A 74 4.74 19.78 11.26
CA ARG A 74 4.41 20.31 12.60
C ARG A 74 5.58 20.20 13.57
N LEU A 75 6.38 19.15 13.45
CA LEU A 75 7.60 19.02 14.25
C LEU A 75 8.55 20.19 13.99
N LEU A 76 8.84 20.49 12.74
CA LEU A 76 9.73 21.59 12.34
C LEU A 76 9.15 22.95 12.70
N ASP A 77 7.85 23.15 12.55
CA ASP A 77 7.14 24.37 12.95
C ASP A 77 7.30 24.65 14.45
N LEU A 78 6.96 23.69 15.32
CA LEU A 78 7.06 23.88 16.77
C LEU A 78 8.52 23.89 17.29
N GLN A 79 9.42 23.23 16.60
CA GLN A 79 10.85 23.29 16.89
C GLN A 79 11.42 24.67 16.57
N ALA A 80 11.07 25.27 15.42
CA ALA A 80 11.48 26.61 15.05
C ALA A 80 10.96 27.69 16.01
N GLN A 81 9.78 27.45 16.63
CA GLN A 81 9.21 28.31 17.66
C GLN A 81 9.82 28.08 19.07
N GLY A 82 10.75 27.14 19.21
CA GLY A 82 11.44 26.86 20.47
C GLY A 82 10.68 25.97 21.46
N TYR A 83 9.53 25.40 21.08
CA TYR A 83 8.76 24.50 21.98
C TYR A 83 9.33 23.08 22.05
N ILE A 84 10.22 22.70 21.13
CA ILE A 84 10.79 21.36 21.02
C ILE A 84 12.31 21.44 21.03
N SER A 85 12.94 20.69 21.94
CA SER A 85 14.38 20.41 21.91
C SER A 85 14.60 18.91 21.74
N LEU A 86 15.35 18.53 20.70
CA LEU A 86 15.70 17.14 20.40
C LEU A 86 17.15 16.79 20.77
N LYS A 87 17.87 17.70 21.46
CA LYS A 87 19.29 17.53 21.80
C LYS A 87 19.58 16.33 22.71
N GLY A 88 18.58 15.87 23.48
CA GLY A 88 18.70 14.74 24.38
C GLY A 88 18.06 13.45 23.87
N LEU A 89 17.90 13.33 22.56
CA LEU A 89 17.22 12.19 21.95
C LEU A 89 18.10 10.94 22.00
N ASP A 90 17.54 9.84 22.52
CA ASP A 90 18.20 8.54 22.58
C ASP A 90 17.69 7.57 21.48
N TYR A 91 16.43 7.74 21.05
CA TYR A 91 15.76 6.88 20.06
C TYR A 91 15.12 7.70 18.96
N PHE A 92 15.45 7.37 17.71
CA PHE A 92 14.80 7.93 16.53
C PHE A 92 14.14 6.81 15.73
N VAL A 93 12.86 6.93 15.47
CA VAL A 93 12.09 6.02 14.62
C VAL A 93 11.61 6.78 13.40
N LEU A 94 11.96 6.29 12.21
CA LEU A 94 11.40 6.73 10.94
C LEU A 94 10.49 5.63 10.43
N ASP A 95 9.19 5.89 10.42
CA ASP A 95 8.18 4.91 10.02
C ASP A 95 7.55 5.26 8.67
N GLU A 96 7.28 4.27 7.86
CA GLU A 96 6.79 4.42 6.48
C GLU A 96 7.67 5.38 5.64
N ALA A 97 8.99 5.14 5.62
CA ALA A 97 9.95 6.04 4.98
C ALA A 97 9.74 6.18 3.47
N ASP A 98 9.36 5.11 2.77
CA ASP A 98 8.99 5.13 1.34
C ASP A 98 7.80 6.08 1.09
N ARG A 99 6.81 6.07 1.95
CA ARG A 99 5.67 6.98 1.86
C ARG A 99 6.03 8.42 2.16
N MET A 100 6.98 8.65 3.05
CA MET A 100 7.49 10.01 3.27
C MET A 100 8.16 10.56 2.01
N LEU A 101 8.87 9.71 1.26
CA LEU A 101 9.45 10.07 -0.03
C LEU A 101 8.35 10.42 -1.05
N ASP A 102 7.34 9.56 -1.21
CA ASP A 102 6.19 9.79 -2.11
C ASP A 102 5.46 11.10 -1.82
N MET A 103 5.40 11.50 -0.56
CA MET A 103 4.76 12.74 -0.12
C MET A 103 5.67 13.96 -0.17
N GLY A 104 6.92 13.81 -0.62
CA GLY A 104 7.89 14.89 -0.76
C GLY A 104 8.56 15.34 0.54
N PHE A 105 8.43 14.58 1.63
CA PHE A 105 9.00 14.94 2.94
C PHE A 105 10.50 14.68 3.09
N ILE A 106 11.19 14.25 2.02
CA ILE A 106 12.63 13.96 2.07
C ILE A 106 13.45 15.14 2.59
N HIS A 107 13.09 16.36 2.18
CA HIS A 107 13.77 17.58 2.64
C HIS A 107 13.51 17.87 4.12
N ASP A 108 12.29 17.62 4.59
CA ASP A 108 11.92 17.80 5.99
C ASP A 108 12.62 16.77 6.88
N ILE A 109 12.71 15.51 6.44
CA ILE A 109 13.48 14.47 7.13
C ILE A 109 14.96 14.92 7.28
N LYS A 110 15.59 15.40 6.20
CA LYS A 110 16.96 15.89 6.26
C LYS A 110 17.14 17.10 7.20
N ARG A 111 16.12 17.95 7.33
CA ARG A 111 16.12 19.05 8.33
C ARG A 111 16.02 18.51 9.75
N VAL A 112 15.14 17.53 9.99
CA VAL A 112 15.02 16.88 11.31
C VAL A 112 16.30 16.19 11.72
N LEU A 113 16.98 15.50 10.81
CA LEU A 113 18.26 14.82 11.07
C LEU A 113 19.35 15.78 11.58
N LYS A 114 19.36 17.03 11.15
CA LYS A 114 20.29 18.06 11.63
C LYS A 114 20.00 18.54 13.07
N LEU A 115 18.82 18.22 13.60
CA LEU A 115 18.36 18.66 14.91
C LEU A 115 18.53 17.61 16.01
N ILE A 116 18.81 16.38 15.62
CA ILE A 116 18.94 15.23 16.54
C ILE A 116 20.42 14.85 16.72
N PRO A 117 20.82 14.32 17.88
CA PRO A 117 22.21 13.93 18.12
C PRO A 117 22.64 12.75 17.25
N ASP A 118 23.96 12.70 16.93
CA ASP A 118 24.53 11.59 16.16
C ASP A 118 24.50 10.28 16.97
N LYS A 119 24.83 10.36 18.26
CA LYS A 119 24.79 9.18 19.15
C LYS A 119 23.36 8.89 19.58
N ARG A 120 22.72 7.97 18.89
CA ARG A 120 21.34 7.51 19.13
C ARG A 120 21.12 6.12 18.58
N GLN A 121 20.08 5.44 19.02
CA GLN A 121 19.55 4.26 18.32
C GLN A 121 18.54 4.73 17.28
N THR A 122 18.74 4.33 16.04
CA THR A 122 17.80 4.63 14.94
C THR A 122 17.10 3.34 14.50
N LEU A 123 15.78 3.40 14.36
CA LEU A 123 14.96 2.36 13.78
C LEU A 123 14.32 2.91 12.51
N PHE A 124 14.48 2.18 11.42
CA PHE A 124 14.02 2.58 10.10
C PHE A 124 13.05 1.54 9.57
N PHE A 125 11.81 1.94 9.28
CA PHE A 125 10.77 1.07 8.75
C PHE A 125 10.31 1.57 7.39
N SER A 126 10.25 0.66 6.43
CA SER A 126 9.77 0.92 5.08
C SER A 126 9.16 -0.35 4.49
N ALA A 127 8.06 -0.22 3.78
CA ALA A 127 7.44 -1.36 3.09
C ALA A 127 8.21 -1.72 1.81
N THR A 128 8.80 -0.72 1.15
CA THR A 128 9.59 -0.88 -0.07
C THR A 128 10.95 -0.19 0.10
N MET A 129 11.96 -0.63 -0.68
CA MET A 129 13.32 -0.11 -0.59
C MET A 129 13.84 0.35 -1.97
N PRO A 130 13.19 1.35 -2.61
CA PRO A 130 13.72 1.92 -3.84
C PRO A 130 15.08 2.62 -3.59
N PRO A 131 15.87 2.90 -4.63
CA PRO A 131 17.24 3.44 -4.50
C PRO A 131 17.34 4.71 -3.65
N GLU A 132 16.34 5.59 -3.71
CA GLU A 132 16.31 6.82 -2.91
C GLU A 132 16.11 6.54 -1.41
N ILE A 133 15.31 5.54 -1.07
CA ILE A 133 15.07 5.11 0.31
C ILE A 133 16.30 4.38 0.85
N GLU A 134 16.94 3.56 0.04
CA GLU A 134 18.19 2.91 0.40
C GLU A 134 19.30 3.93 0.68
N LYS A 135 19.45 4.95 -0.17
CA LYS A 135 20.37 6.08 0.06
C LYS A 135 20.07 6.82 1.36
N LEU A 136 18.77 7.05 1.65
CA LEU A 136 18.35 7.68 2.90
C LEU A 136 18.72 6.80 4.10
N ALA A 137 18.37 5.51 4.07
CA ALA A 137 18.69 4.55 5.13
C ALA A 137 20.20 4.52 5.41
N ASN A 138 21.03 4.39 4.37
CA ASN A 138 22.50 4.37 4.49
C ASN A 138 23.08 5.69 5.04
N SER A 139 22.38 6.82 4.88
CA SER A 139 22.81 8.11 5.45
C SER A 139 22.43 8.30 6.91
N ILE A 140 21.53 7.49 7.45
CA ILE A 140 20.96 7.65 8.80
C ILE A 140 21.40 6.54 9.76
N LEU A 141 21.61 5.35 9.22
CA LEU A 141 21.91 4.15 9.98
C LEU A 141 23.42 3.90 10.03
N THR A 142 23.88 3.43 11.17
CA THR A 142 25.28 3.03 11.40
C THR A 142 25.31 1.55 11.71
N SER A 143 25.94 0.74 10.83
CA SER A 143 26.01 -0.73 10.96
C SER A 143 24.65 -1.35 11.29
N PRO A 144 23.60 -1.15 10.44
CA PRO A 144 22.26 -1.59 10.77
C PRO A 144 22.12 -3.12 10.70
N GLU A 145 21.36 -3.68 11.61
CA GLU A 145 20.77 -5.01 11.46
C GLU A 145 19.57 -4.91 10.52
N LYS A 146 19.61 -5.66 9.42
CA LYS A 146 18.51 -5.72 8.45
C LYS A 146 17.60 -6.91 8.78
N VAL A 147 16.33 -6.61 9.04
CA VAL A 147 15.28 -7.62 9.17
C VAL A 147 14.31 -7.45 8.01
N GLU A 148 14.22 -8.47 7.17
CA GLU A 148 13.31 -8.49 6.03
C GLU A 148 12.21 -9.51 6.31
N VAL A 149 10.97 -9.03 6.32
CA VAL A 149 9.79 -9.90 6.41
C VAL A 149 9.32 -10.14 4.97
N THR A 150 8.81 -11.33 4.71
CA THR A 150 8.41 -11.86 3.40
C THR A 150 7.94 -10.79 2.40
N PRO A 151 8.38 -10.87 1.13
CA PRO A 151 8.06 -9.85 0.12
C PRO A 151 6.56 -9.61 -0.04
N VAL A 152 6.21 -8.40 -0.47
CA VAL A 152 4.86 -7.93 -0.78
C VAL A 152 4.09 -8.87 -1.73
N SER A 153 4.77 -9.68 -2.55
CA SER A 153 4.18 -10.72 -3.38
C SER A 153 3.35 -11.74 -2.60
N SER A 154 3.76 -12.12 -1.39
CA SER A 154 3.00 -13.07 -0.56
C SER A 154 1.67 -12.51 -0.02
N THR A 155 1.54 -11.19 0.12
CA THR A 155 0.28 -10.55 0.51
C THR A 155 -0.69 -10.49 -0.68
N VAL A 156 -0.15 -10.41 -1.91
CA VAL A 156 -0.95 -10.42 -3.15
C VAL A 156 -1.60 -11.79 -3.37
N ASP A 157 -0.90 -12.87 -2.98
CA ASP A 157 -1.37 -14.26 -3.16
C ASP A 157 -2.55 -14.64 -2.26
N THR A 158 -2.71 -13.97 -1.12
CA THR A 158 -3.83 -14.22 -0.17
C THR A 158 -5.09 -13.40 -0.49
N ILE A 159 -5.02 -12.48 -1.47
CA ILE A 159 -6.13 -11.60 -1.83
C ILE A 159 -6.78 -12.08 -3.12
N GLN A 160 -8.06 -12.40 -3.05
CA GLN A 160 -8.87 -12.68 -4.24
C GLN A 160 -9.03 -11.41 -5.08
N GLN A 161 -8.37 -11.37 -6.23
CA GLN A 161 -8.40 -10.22 -7.13
C GLN A 161 -9.31 -10.45 -8.32
N SER A 162 -9.99 -9.40 -8.75
CA SER A 162 -10.81 -9.43 -9.96
C SER A 162 -10.83 -8.06 -10.66
N VAL A 163 -10.99 -8.07 -11.98
CA VAL A 163 -11.14 -6.86 -12.79
C VAL A 163 -12.42 -6.90 -13.62
N TYR A 164 -13.13 -5.78 -13.59
CA TYR A 164 -14.35 -5.51 -14.38
C TYR A 164 -14.04 -4.47 -15.43
N PHE A 165 -14.21 -4.81 -16.71
CA PHE A 165 -14.14 -3.84 -17.79
C PHE A 165 -15.47 -3.12 -17.93
N VAL A 166 -15.45 -1.81 -17.72
CA VAL A 166 -16.66 -0.99 -17.66
C VAL A 166 -16.39 0.41 -18.23
N GLU A 167 -17.36 1.00 -18.92
CA GLU A 167 -17.25 2.38 -19.41
C GLU A 167 -17.32 3.38 -18.22
N LYS A 168 -16.64 4.53 -18.38
CA LYS A 168 -16.50 5.55 -17.33
C LYS A 168 -17.83 6.01 -16.75
N ASN A 169 -18.83 6.20 -17.59
CA ASN A 169 -20.17 6.65 -17.21
C ASN A 169 -20.97 5.58 -16.46
N GLU A 170 -20.63 4.29 -16.62
CA GLU A 170 -21.30 3.14 -16.01
C GLU A 170 -20.64 2.64 -14.73
N LYS A 171 -19.41 3.10 -14.40
CA LYS A 171 -18.71 2.70 -13.15
C LYS A 171 -19.57 2.85 -11.90
N LYS A 172 -20.39 3.93 -11.82
CA LYS A 172 -21.30 4.18 -10.69
C LYS A 172 -22.41 3.13 -10.59
N ASP A 173 -22.96 2.71 -11.74
CA ASP A 173 -24.06 1.77 -11.81
C ASP A 173 -23.57 0.35 -11.49
N LEU A 174 -22.37 -0.01 -12.00
CA LEU A 174 -21.67 -1.24 -11.61
C LEU A 174 -21.39 -1.29 -10.11
N LEU A 175 -20.90 -0.18 -9.53
CA LEU A 175 -20.67 -0.12 -8.09
C LEU A 175 -21.95 -0.33 -7.29
N LEU A 176 -23.04 0.34 -7.66
CA LEU A 176 -24.34 0.17 -7.01
C LEU A 176 -24.87 -1.27 -7.18
N TYR A 177 -24.62 -1.90 -8.32
CA TYR A 177 -24.97 -3.30 -8.55
C TYR A 177 -24.20 -4.23 -7.60
N LEU A 178 -22.89 -4.07 -7.50
CA LEU A 178 -22.06 -4.88 -6.60
C LEU A 178 -22.44 -4.67 -5.11
N LEU A 179 -22.72 -3.44 -4.71
CA LEU A 179 -23.09 -3.12 -3.32
C LEU A 179 -24.49 -3.62 -2.91
N LYS A 180 -25.29 -4.19 -3.83
CA LYS A 180 -26.51 -4.95 -3.47
C LYS A 180 -26.18 -6.23 -2.72
N ASP A 181 -24.99 -6.78 -2.96
CA ASP A 181 -24.51 -7.93 -2.22
C ASP A 181 -24.25 -7.53 -0.76
N LYS A 182 -24.99 -8.14 0.17
CA LYS A 182 -24.88 -7.88 1.60
C LYS A 182 -23.66 -8.54 2.24
N SER A 183 -23.00 -9.49 1.55
CA SER A 183 -21.75 -10.09 2.00
C SER A 183 -20.59 -9.08 2.00
N ILE A 184 -20.71 -8.02 1.22
CA ILE A 184 -19.80 -6.86 1.27
C ILE A 184 -20.14 -6.02 2.50
N GLU A 185 -19.71 -6.44 3.68
CA GLU A 185 -20.03 -5.78 4.94
C GLU A 185 -19.30 -4.44 5.13
N SER A 186 -18.03 -4.37 4.73
CA SER A 186 -17.22 -3.16 4.78
C SER A 186 -16.33 -3.07 3.55
N VAL A 187 -16.33 -1.90 2.91
CA VAL A 187 -15.55 -1.69 1.70
C VAL A 187 -14.83 -0.35 1.71
N LEU A 188 -13.55 -0.40 1.39
CA LEU A 188 -12.74 0.79 1.11
C LEU A 188 -12.64 0.98 -0.40
N ILE A 189 -13.14 2.12 -0.88
CA ILE A 189 -13.16 2.46 -2.31
C ILE A 189 -12.11 3.52 -2.59
N PHE A 190 -11.27 3.27 -3.59
CA PHE A 190 -10.24 4.20 -4.02
C PHE A 190 -10.65 4.98 -5.26
N THR A 191 -10.51 6.31 -5.17
CA THR A 191 -10.63 7.25 -6.30
C THR A 191 -9.36 8.08 -6.44
N ARG A 192 -9.03 8.50 -7.67
CA ARG A 192 -7.84 9.33 -7.94
C ARG A 192 -7.96 10.75 -7.39
N THR A 193 -9.18 11.28 -7.32
CA THR A 193 -9.40 12.68 -6.98
C THR A 193 -10.31 12.88 -5.76
N LYS A 194 -10.03 13.94 -4.99
CA LYS A 194 -10.86 14.37 -3.87
C LYS A 194 -12.31 14.71 -4.27
N TYR A 195 -12.48 15.29 -5.45
CA TYR A 195 -13.82 15.62 -5.98
C TYR A 195 -14.59 14.36 -6.40
N GLY A 196 -13.88 13.37 -6.98
CA GLY A 196 -14.42 12.05 -7.28
C GLY A 196 -14.92 11.35 -6.03
N ALA A 197 -14.16 11.39 -4.94
CA ALA A 197 -14.54 10.82 -3.65
C ALA A 197 -15.82 11.45 -3.10
N ASP A 198 -15.90 12.78 -3.06
CA ASP A 198 -17.10 13.49 -2.58
C ASP A 198 -18.33 13.23 -3.46
N LYS A 199 -18.16 13.25 -4.79
CA LYS A 199 -19.24 12.98 -5.74
C LYS A 199 -19.77 11.56 -5.57
N LEU A 200 -18.87 10.58 -5.44
CA LEU A 200 -19.26 9.19 -5.28
C LEU A 200 -19.98 8.94 -3.96
N ALA A 201 -19.51 9.53 -2.85
CA ALA A 201 -20.19 9.45 -1.57
C ALA A 201 -21.62 10.01 -1.64
N LYS A 202 -21.81 11.15 -2.32
CA LYS A 202 -23.15 11.74 -2.53
C LYS A 202 -24.05 10.81 -3.36
N ILE A 203 -23.52 10.17 -4.40
CA ILE A 203 -24.28 9.23 -5.24
C ILE A 203 -24.72 8.02 -4.41
N LEU A 204 -23.81 7.42 -3.65
CA LEU A 204 -24.11 6.26 -2.83
C LEU A 204 -25.18 6.56 -1.76
N ASN A 205 -25.02 7.68 -1.04
CA ASN A 205 -25.99 8.09 -0.03
C ASN A 205 -27.38 8.37 -0.62
N LYS A 206 -27.48 8.94 -1.83
CA LYS A 206 -28.76 9.10 -2.55
C LYS A 206 -29.42 7.77 -2.90
N ASN A 207 -28.64 6.70 -3.02
CA ASN A 207 -29.11 5.33 -3.30
C ASN A 207 -29.17 4.45 -2.03
N SER A 208 -29.33 5.08 -0.86
CA SER A 208 -29.49 4.41 0.44
C SER A 208 -28.29 3.52 0.85
N VAL A 209 -27.09 3.79 0.31
CA VAL A 209 -25.85 3.17 0.74
C VAL A 209 -25.06 4.15 1.59
N VAL A 210 -24.94 3.87 2.90
CA VAL A 210 -24.22 4.75 3.84
C VAL A 210 -22.74 4.80 3.47
N ALA A 211 -22.28 5.98 3.03
CA ALA A 211 -20.94 6.20 2.55
C ALA A 211 -20.35 7.53 3.03
N GLU A 212 -19.09 7.51 3.44
CA GLU A 212 -18.32 8.70 3.80
C GLU A 212 -17.06 8.81 2.95
N ALA A 213 -16.59 10.06 2.72
CA ALA A 213 -15.38 10.33 1.96
C ALA A 213 -14.27 10.88 2.86
N ILE A 214 -13.03 10.38 2.67
CA ILE A 214 -11.83 10.84 3.35
C ILE A 214 -10.78 11.29 2.32
N HIS A 215 -10.37 12.56 2.39
CA HIS A 215 -9.37 13.15 1.49
C HIS A 215 -8.79 14.45 2.07
N GLY A 216 -7.74 14.99 1.44
CA GLY A 216 -6.99 16.13 1.94
C GLY A 216 -7.78 17.42 2.19
N ASN A 217 -8.93 17.62 1.52
CA ASN A 217 -9.78 18.81 1.72
C ASN A 217 -10.77 18.67 2.89
N LYS A 218 -10.89 17.49 3.53
CA LYS A 218 -11.68 17.33 4.74
C LYS A 218 -10.91 17.85 5.95
N SER A 219 -11.62 18.49 6.90
CA SER A 219 -11.02 18.84 8.19
C SER A 219 -10.58 17.58 8.94
N GLN A 220 -9.57 17.69 9.83
CA GLN A 220 -9.09 16.55 10.57
C GLN A 220 -10.18 15.88 11.41
N ASN A 221 -11.06 16.67 12.01
CA ASN A 221 -12.20 16.15 12.77
C ASN A 221 -13.18 15.37 11.91
N ALA A 222 -13.46 15.84 10.67
CA ALA A 222 -14.31 15.11 9.74
C ALA A 222 -13.66 13.80 9.28
N ARG A 223 -12.34 13.79 9.05
CA ARG A 223 -11.58 12.59 8.68
C ARG A 223 -11.60 11.55 9.82
N GLN A 224 -11.33 11.99 11.05
CA GLN A 224 -11.34 11.11 12.21
C GLN A 224 -12.74 10.54 12.46
N ARG A 225 -13.80 11.35 12.34
CA ARG A 225 -15.17 10.89 12.45
C ARG A 225 -15.51 9.84 11.40
N ALA A 226 -15.22 10.09 10.11
CA ALA A 226 -15.47 9.14 9.04
C ALA A 226 -14.71 7.81 9.26
N LEU A 227 -13.48 7.89 9.76
CA LEU A 227 -12.69 6.70 10.07
C LEU A 227 -13.27 5.92 11.26
N ASN A 228 -13.69 6.60 12.32
CA ASN A 228 -14.31 5.95 13.47
C ASN A 228 -15.64 5.29 13.08
N ASN A 229 -16.52 6.00 12.36
CA ASN A 229 -17.78 5.47 11.85
C ASN A 229 -17.57 4.22 10.98
N PHE A 230 -16.48 4.20 10.19
CA PHE A 230 -16.14 3.05 9.38
C PHE A 230 -15.59 1.88 10.22
N LYS A 231 -14.77 2.15 11.23
CA LYS A 231 -14.27 1.14 12.18
C LYS A 231 -15.42 0.52 12.99
N ASP A 232 -16.36 1.34 13.43
CA ASP A 232 -17.53 0.92 14.23
C ASP A 232 -18.63 0.29 13.38
N ARG A 233 -18.41 0.13 12.05
CA ARG A 233 -19.41 -0.44 11.11
C ARG A 233 -20.69 0.40 10.95
N SER A 234 -20.79 1.61 11.49
CA SER A 234 -21.90 2.54 11.26
C SER A 234 -21.87 3.14 9.84
N THR A 235 -20.70 3.18 9.19
CA THR A 235 -20.52 3.47 7.78
C THR A 235 -20.03 2.22 7.05
N ARG A 236 -20.78 1.75 6.06
CA ARG A 236 -20.45 0.55 5.27
C ARG A 236 -19.35 0.83 4.25
N VAL A 237 -19.34 2.03 3.66
CA VAL A 237 -18.48 2.41 2.54
C VAL A 237 -17.60 3.60 2.92
N LEU A 238 -16.30 3.43 2.92
CA LEU A 238 -15.34 4.53 3.02
C LEU A 238 -14.72 4.77 1.65
N ILE A 239 -14.79 6.01 1.14
CA ILE A 239 -14.21 6.38 -0.13
C ILE A 239 -12.99 7.25 0.14
N ALA A 240 -11.83 6.87 -0.39
CA ALA A 240 -10.58 7.53 -0.09
C ALA A 240 -9.75 7.83 -1.34
N THR A 241 -8.94 8.88 -1.25
CA THR A 241 -7.79 9.07 -2.15
C THR A 241 -6.56 8.37 -1.58
N ASP A 242 -5.59 8.02 -2.41
CA ASP A 242 -4.36 7.32 -1.97
C ASP A 242 -3.69 7.98 -0.77
N ILE A 243 -3.50 9.31 -0.84
CA ILE A 243 -2.87 10.07 0.24
C ILE A 243 -3.66 9.96 1.54
N ALA A 244 -4.98 9.99 1.48
CA ALA A 244 -5.82 9.98 2.66
C ALA A 244 -6.03 8.57 3.24
N ALA A 245 -5.92 7.54 2.41
CA ALA A 245 -5.99 6.14 2.82
C ALA A 245 -4.66 5.62 3.40
N ARG A 246 -3.57 6.35 3.22
CA ARG A 246 -2.28 6.03 3.83
C ARG A 246 -2.38 6.15 5.35
N GLY A 247 -1.86 5.15 6.05
CA GLY A 247 -1.94 5.11 7.52
C GLY A 247 -3.34 4.76 8.08
N ILE A 248 -4.34 4.49 7.23
CA ILE A 248 -5.61 3.94 7.72
C ILE A 248 -5.38 2.48 8.10
N ASP A 249 -5.52 2.20 9.38
CA ASP A 249 -5.61 0.85 9.91
C ASP A 249 -7.07 0.53 10.23
N VAL A 250 -7.64 -0.34 9.41
CA VAL A 250 -8.98 -0.90 9.63
C VAL A 250 -8.82 -2.40 9.67
N ASN A 251 -9.11 -2.96 10.84
CA ASN A 251 -9.08 -4.41 11.03
C ASN A 251 -10.27 -5.05 10.29
N LEU A 252 -10.04 -6.24 9.73
CA LEU A 252 -11.08 -7.05 9.11
C LEU A 252 -11.82 -6.35 7.96
N LEU A 253 -11.10 -5.61 7.13
CA LEU A 253 -11.67 -5.05 5.92
C LEU A 253 -11.92 -6.18 4.91
N SER A 254 -13.20 -6.43 4.59
CA SER A 254 -13.58 -7.52 3.69
C SER A 254 -13.23 -7.23 2.24
N HIS A 255 -13.45 -5.99 1.78
CA HIS A 255 -13.31 -5.63 0.38
C HIS A 255 -12.54 -4.33 0.17
N VAL A 256 -11.74 -4.32 -0.89
CA VAL A 256 -11.16 -3.11 -1.48
C VAL A 256 -11.68 -2.98 -2.91
N ILE A 257 -12.13 -1.79 -3.30
CA ILE A 257 -12.54 -1.51 -4.68
C ILE A 257 -11.67 -0.38 -5.25
N ASN A 258 -10.91 -0.67 -6.30
CA ASN A 258 -10.29 0.34 -7.12
C ASN A 258 -11.33 0.86 -8.12
N TYR A 259 -12.09 1.89 -7.76
CA TYR A 259 -13.05 2.55 -8.65
C TYR A 259 -12.36 3.21 -9.85
N GLU A 260 -11.13 3.66 -9.64
CA GLU A 260 -10.17 4.07 -10.65
C GLU A 260 -8.83 3.40 -10.37
N LEU A 261 -8.20 2.82 -11.38
CA LEU A 261 -6.88 2.22 -11.25
C LEU A 261 -5.83 3.30 -10.94
N PRO A 262 -4.84 3.02 -10.10
CA PRO A 262 -3.74 3.95 -9.87
C PRO A 262 -2.82 3.99 -11.10
N ASN A 263 -2.23 5.16 -11.33
CA ASN A 263 -1.23 5.37 -12.38
C ASN A 263 0.17 4.86 -12.01
N ILE A 264 0.39 4.55 -10.72
CA ILE A 264 1.63 4.00 -10.16
C ILE A 264 1.32 2.58 -9.69
N SER A 265 2.01 1.59 -10.23
CA SER A 265 1.71 0.17 -9.99
C SER A 265 1.87 -0.25 -8.53
N GLU A 266 2.88 0.28 -7.82
CA GLU A 266 3.12 0.04 -6.40
C GLU A 266 1.94 0.50 -5.53
N THR A 267 1.26 1.57 -5.95
CA THR A 267 0.06 2.07 -5.26
C THR A 267 -1.07 1.04 -5.27
N TYR A 268 -1.19 0.23 -6.34
CA TYR A 268 -2.16 -0.86 -6.39
C TYR A 268 -1.95 -1.85 -5.25
N VAL A 269 -0.73 -2.28 -5.05
CA VAL A 269 -0.38 -3.23 -3.98
C VAL A 269 -0.68 -2.63 -2.60
N HIS A 270 -0.35 -1.37 -2.39
CA HIS A 270 -0.65 -0.66 -1.15
C HIS A 270 -2.17 -0.50 -0.89
N ARG A 271 -2.98 -0.37 -1.96
CA ARG A 271 -4.44 -0.32 -1.85
C ARG A 271 -5.02 -1.68 -1.47
N ILE A 272 -4.70 -2.73 -2.22
CA ILE A 272 -5.26 -4.05 -1.97
C ILE A 272 -4.78 -4.63 -0.64
N GLY A 273 -3.55 -4.33 -0.21
CA GLY A 273 -3.03 -4.68 1.12
C GLY A 273 -3.75 -4.00 2.30
N ARG A 274 -4.90 -3.31 2.08
CA ARG A 274 -5.81 -2.89 3.15
C ARG A 274 -6.78 -4.01 3.54
N THR A 275 -6.97 -5.02 2.71
CA THR A 275 -7.69 -6.27 3.02
C THR A 275 -6.70 -7.45 3.11
N GLY A 276 -7.16 -8.63 3.45
CA GLY A 276 -6.31 -9.84 3.51
C GLY A 276 -5.24 -9.80 4.59
N ARG A 277 -5.53 -9.18 5.77
CA ARG A 277 -4.58 -9.04 6.88
C ARG A 277 -4.82 -10.06 7.97
N ALA A 278 -3.78 -10.36 8.74
CA ALA A 278 -3.82 -11.23 9.91
C ALA A 278 -4.40 -12.64 9.64
N GLY A 279 -4.15 -13.20 8.46
CA GLY A 279 -4.61 -14.56 8.11
C GLY A 279 -6.07 -14.65 7.66
N HIS A 280 -6.74 -13.52 7.43
CA HIS A 280 -8.09 -13.48 6.85
C HIS A 280 -8.01 -13.27 5.34
N ASP A 281 -8.90 -13.94 4.61
CA ASP A 281 -9.07 -13.74 3.17
C ASP A 281 -9.56 -12.32 2.87
N GLY A 282 -9.07 -11.76 1.77
CA GLY A 282 -9.44 -10.42 1.32
C GLY A 282 -9.90 -10.44 -0.13
N VAL A 283 -10.80 -9.52 -0.49
CA VAL A 283 -11.27 -9.36 -1.87
C VAL A 283 -10.88 -7.99 -2.40
N ALA A 284 -10.25 -7.97 -3.56
CA ALA A 284 -9.90 -6.76 -4.29
C ALA A 284 -10.58 -6.74 -5.67
N ILE A 285 -11.43 -5.75 -5.88
CA ILE A 285 -12.16 -5.54 -7.13
C ILE A 285 -11.60 -4.30 -7.82
N SER A 286 -11.31 -4.39 -9.10
CA SER A 286 -10.81 -3.26 -9.89
C SER A 286 -11.74 -2.97 -11.06
N PHE A 287 -12.12 -1.71 -11.24
CA PHE A 287 -12.80 -1.25 -12.45
C PHE A 287 -11.75 -0.72 -13.41
N CYS A 288 -11.85 -1.11 -14.66
CA CYS A 288 -10.92 -0.72 -15.69
C CYS A 288 -11.69 -0.19 -16.92
N GLU A 289 -11.52 1.08 -17.22
CA GLU A 289 -11.98 1.68 -18.48
C GLU A 289 -10.89 1.61 -19.55
N SER A 290 -11.22 1.92 -20.80
CA SER A 290 -10.28 1.83 -21.92
C SER A 290 -9.00 2.64 -21.72
N GLU A 291 -9.09 3.82 -21.13
CA GLU A 291 -7.95 4.69 -20.83
C GLU A 291 -7.01 4.12 -19.75
N GLU A 292 -7.51 3.18 -18.92
CA GLU A 292 -6.76 2.58 -17.80
C GLU A 292 -6.08 1.25 -18.15
N LEU A 293 -6.19 0.78 -19.40
CA LEU A 293 -5.61 -0.51 -19.84
C LEU A 293 -4.09 -0.57 -19.69
N ALA A 294 -3.41 0.54 -19.95
CA ALA A 294 -1.95 0.63 -19.75
C ALA A 294 -1.59 0.43 -18.27
N TYR A 295 -2.32 1.07 -17.37
CA TYR A 295 -2.12 0.91 -15.92
C TYR A 295 -2.35 -0.53 -15.46
N LEU A 296 -3.40 -1.19 -15.97
CA LEU A 296 -3.67 -2.59 -15.66
C LEU A 296 -2.51 -3.50 -16.10
N LYS A 297 -1.96 -3.28 -17.29
CA LYS A 297 -0.81 -4.05 -17.81
C LYS A 297 0.43 -3.88 -16.91
N ASP A 298 0.73 -2.65 -16.51
CA ASP A 298 1.86 -2.33 -15.65
C ASP A 298 1.68 -2.93 -14.25
N ILE A 299 0.47 -2.87 -13.69
CA ILE A 299 0.13 -3.52 -12.41
C ILE A 299 0.34 -5.02 -12.50
N GLN A 300 -0.22 -5.71 -13.51
CA GLN A 300 -0.07 -7.15 -13.70
C GLN A 300 1.40 -7.57 -13.89
N LYS A 301 2.18 -6.75 -14.57
CA LYS A 301 3.63 -6.95 -14.73
C LYS A 301 4.35 -6.86 -13.38
N LEU A 302 3.99 -5.87 -12.54
CA LEU A 302 4.60 -5.70 -11.21
C LEU A 302 4.29 -6.87 -10.28
N ILE A 303 3.01 -7.28 -10.22
CA ILE A 303 2.58 -8.37 -9.32
C ILE A 303 2.89 -9.77 -9.87
N GLY A 304 3.29 -9.89 -11.13
CA GLY A 304 3.59 -11.17 -11.77
C GLY A 304 2.36 -12.06 -12.01
N LEU A 305 1.16 -11.50 -11.90
CA LEU A 305 -0.11 -12.24 -11.98
C LEU A 305 -1.09 -11.56 -12.95
N GLU A 306 -1.75 -12.34 -13.80
CA GLU A 306 -2.92 -11.85 -14.54
C GLU A 306 -4.13 -11.81 -13.63
N ILE A 307 -4.73 -10.62 -13.46
CA ILE A 307 -5.93 -10.45 -12.64
C ILE A 307 -7.13 -11.05 -13.39
N PRO A 308 -7.88 -11.99 -12.78
CA PRO A 308 -9.05 -12.61 -13.42
C PRO A 308 -10.10 -11.59 -13.83
N VAL A 309 -10.60 -11.73 -15.05
CA VAL A 309 -11.65 -10.85 -15.61
C VAL A 309 -13.02 -11.42 -15.31
N VAL A 310 -13.86 -10.64 -14.64
CA VAL A 310 -15.27 -10.98 -14.46
C VAL A 310 -16.02 -10.71 -15.76
N LYS A 311 -16.64 -11.75 -16.31
CA LYS A 311 -17.28 -11.72 -17.63
C LYS A 311 -18.80 -11.51 -17.56
N GLU A 312 -19.42 -11.83 -16.45
CA GLU A 312 -20.87 -11.82 -16.27
C GLU A 312 -21.28 -10.67 -15.37
N HIS A 313 -21.60 -9.53 -15.97
CA HIS A 313 -22.18 -8.38 -15.29
C HIS A 313 -22.94 -7.50 -16.29
N PRO A 314 -23.93 -6.69 -15.86
CA PRO A 314 -24.81 -5.92 -16.76
C PRO A 314 -24.12 -4.80 -17.55
N PHE A 315 -22.87 -4.43 -17.20
CA PHE A 315 -22.18 -3.22 -17.67
C PHE A 315 -20.89 -3.56 -18.44
N ILE A 316 -20.92 -4.54 -19.34
CA ILE A 316 -19.72 -4.98 -20.09
C ILE A 316 -19.35 -3.94 -21.13
N SER A 317 -18.13 -3.37 -21.03
CA SER A 317 -17.64 -2.42 -22.02
C SER A 317 -17.20 -3.07 -23.33
N THR A 318 -17.34 -2.34 -24.44
CA THR A 318 -16.87 -2.74 -25.75
C THR A 318 -15.35 -2.99 -25.75
N SER A 319 -14.59 -2.22 -24.97
CA SER A 319 -13.14 -2.38 -24.78
C SER A 319 -12.77 -3.71 -24.14
N GLY A 320 -13.56 -4.18 -23.17
CA GLY A 320 -13.39 -5.51 -22.57
C GLY A 320 -13.64 -6.65 -23.58
N VAL A 321 -14.53 -6.44 -24.53
CA VAL A 321 -14.80 -7.40 -25.63
C VAL A 321 -13.64 -7.44 -26.63
N LEU A 322 -13.06 -6.29 -26.99
CA LEU A 322 -11.92 -6.20 -27.92
C LEU A 322 -10.65 -6.86 -27.34
N LEU A 323 -10.31 -6.59 -26.10
CA LEU A 323 -9.17 -7.25 -25.45
C LEU A 323 -9.30 -8.78 -25.37
N ARG A 324 -10.52 -9.28 -25.24
CA ARG A 324 -10.79 -10.73 -25.30
C ARG A 324 -10.50 -11.32 -26.67
N LYS A 325 -10.84 -10.59 -27.75
CA LYS A 325 -10.56 -11.02 -29.11
C LYS A 325 -9.05 -11.02 -29.38
N GLU A 326 -8.34 -9.95 -29.02
CA GLU A 326 -6.88 -9.86 -29.17
C GLU A 326 -6.15 -10.97 -28.41
N LYS A 327 -6.46 -11.19 -27.10
CA LYS A 327 -5.86 -12.28 -26.33
C LYS A 327 -6.21 -13.67 -26.89
N ALA A 328 -7.42 -13.86 -27.40
CA ALA A 328 -7.80 -15.13 -28.02
C ALA A 328 -7.06 -15.37 -29.35
N GLU A 329 -6.78 -14.31 -30.10
CA GLU A 329 -5.98 -14.37 -31.33
C GLU A 329 -4.49 -14.60 -31.01
N GLU A 330 -3.91 -13.90 -30.04
CA GLU A 330 -2.54 -14.15 -29.55
C GLU A 330 -2.35 -15.59 -29.03
N MET A 331 -3.32 -16.13 -28.28
CA MET A 331 -3.26 -17.52 -27.82
C MET A 331 -3.33 -18.51 -28.98
N LYS A 332 -4.16 -18.24 -30.00
CA LYS A 332 -4.22 -19.06 -31.20
C LYS A 332 -2.93 -19.00 -32.01
N GLU A 333 -2.28 -17.85 -32.06
CA GLU A 333 -1.02 -17.65 -32.77
C GLU A 333 0.16 -18.32 -32.03
N LYS A 334 0.23 -18.18 -30.72
CA LYS A 334 1.20 -18.92 -29.88
C LYS A 334 1.02 -20.44 -29.93
N ALA A 335 -0.24 -20.90 -30.01
CA ALA A 335 -0.53 -22.33 -30.19
C ALA A 335 -0.12 -22.85 -31.58
N LYS A 336 -0.26 -22.03 -32.65
CA LYS A 336 0.20 -22.36 -34.01
C LYS A 336 1.73 -22.40 -34.08
N THR A 337 2.43 -21.42 -33.51
CA THR A 337 3.91 -21.38 -33.45
C THR A 337 4.49 -22.52 -32.64
N ASN A 338 3.91 -22.90 -31.51
CA ASN A 338 4.33 -24.07 -30.73
C ASN A 338 4.08 -25.39 -31.48
N LYS A 339 3.04 -25.49 -32.31
CA LYS A 339 2.76 -26.66 -33.12
C LYS A 339 3.78 -26.82 -34.26
N VAL A 340 4.18 -25.68 -34.88
CA VAL A 340 5.23 -25.65 -35.91
C VAL A 340 6.59 -26.03 -35.31
N TYR A 341 6.93 -25.54 -34.11
CA TYR A 341 8.19 -25.86 -33.43
C TYR A 341 8.29 -27.34 -33.00
N ARG A 342 7.16 -27.95 -32.57
CA ARG A 342 7.08 -29.40 -32.29
C ARG A 342 7.16 -30.26 -33.55
N GLY A 343 6.54 -29.82 -34.66
CA GLY A 343 6.63 -30.51 -35.95
C GLY A 343 8.03 -30.50 -36.55
N SER A 344 8.78 -29.42 -36.42
CA SER A 344 10.14 -29.26 -36.89
C SER A 344 11.15 -30.15 -36.10
N LYS A 345 10.96 -30.31 -34.79
CA LYS A 345 11.80 -31.22 -33.96
C LYS A 345 11.59 -32.72 -34.34
N SER A 346 10.35 -33.12 -34.62
CA SER A 346 10.05 -34.53 -34.98
C SER A 346 10.64 -34.89 -36.33
N ASN A 347 10.70 -33.99 -37.30
CA ASN A 347 11.33 -34.24 -38.60
C ASN A 347 12.86 -34.31 -38.51
N GLY A 348 13.50 -33.49 -37.66
CA GLY A 348 14.96 -33.51 -37.44
C GLY A 348 15.45 -34.81 -36.84
N ASP A 349 14.72 -35.38 -35.88
CA ASP A 349 15.08 -36.64 -35.24
C ASP A 349 14.82 -37.86 -36.16
N TYR A 350 13.79 -37.83 -37.00
CA TYR A 350 13.53 -38.83 -38.02
C TYR A 350 14.69 -38.92 -39.04
N TRP A 351 15.17 -37.78 -39.54
CA TRP A 351 16.26 -37.73 -40.50
C TRP A 351 17.63 -38.09 -39.86
N ARG A 352 17.88 -37.77 -38.60
CA ARG A 352 19.08 -38.20 -37.83
C ARG A 352 19.11 -39.72 -37.65
N ARG A 353 17.98 -40.35 -37.31
CA ARG A 353 17.91 -41.84 -37.17
C ARG A 353 18.07 -42.53 -38.52
N LYS A 354 17.53 -41.99 -39.58
CA LYS A 354 17.67 -42.55 -40.96
C LYS A 354 19.14 -42.50 -41.44
N LYS A 355 19.87 -41.42 -41.11
CA LYS A 355 21.30 -41.27 -41.47
C LYS A 355 22.20 -42.21 -40.66
N GLN A 356 21.87 -42.52 -39.40
CA GLN A 356 22.59 -43.48 -38.57
C GLN A 356 22.36 -44.94 -39.03
N MET A 357 21.21 -45.28 -39.60
CA MET A 357 20.95 -46.60 -40.13
C MET A 357 21.64 -46.85 -41.48
N GLN A 358 21.88 -45.84 -42.28
CA GLN A 358 22.58 -46.00 -43.58
C GLN A 358 24.11 -46.15 -43.43
N ASN A 359 24.73 -45.79 -42.31
CA ASN A 359 26.16 -45.88 -42.07
C ASN A 359 26.61 -47.19 -41.37
N LYS A 360 25.69 -48.12 -41.15
CA LYS A 360 26.05 -49.48 -40.68
C LYS A 360 26.11 -50.45 -41.87
N LYS A 361 27.17 -50.39 -42.67
CA LYS A 361 27.51 -51.49 -43.56
C LYS A 361 28.26 -52.59 -42.80
N PRO A 362 27.95 -53.85 -43.01
CA PRO A 362 28.66 -54.94 -42.33
C PRO A 362 30.09 -55.06 -42.86
N ALA A 363 31.05 -55.17 -41.99
CA ALA A 363 32.39 -55.55 -42.34
C ALA A 363 32.42 -57.04 -42.77
N ALA A 364 32.86 -57.25 -43.99
CA ALA A 364 33.05 -58.60 -44.56
C ALA A 364 34.16 -59.31 -43.82
N ALA A 365 33.91 -60.56 -43.45
CA ALA A 365 34.90 -61.50 -42.97
C ALA A 365 35.87 -61.85 -44.11
N SER A 366 37.16 -61.77 -43.88
CA SER A 366 38.19 -62.53 -44.63
C SER A 366 39.09 -63.20 -43.64
N GLY A 367 39.07 -64.53 -43.71
CA GLY A 367 39.92 -65.38 -42.98
C GLY A 367 41.32 -65.43 -43.58
N ARG A 368 42.23 -65.67 -42.73
CA ARG A 368 43.28 -66.75 -42.73
C ARG A 368 44.00 -66.62 -41.43
#